data_819af0d0560af51b27c03aa62b31b72e
#
_entry.id   819af0d0560af51b27c03aa62b31b72e
#
_cell.length_a   1.000
_cell.length_b   1.000
_cell.length_c   1.000
_cell.angle_alpha   90.00
_cell.angle_beta   90.00
_cell.angle_gamma   90.00
#
_symmetry.space_group_name_H-M   'P 1'
#
loop_
_entity.id
_entity.type
_entity.pdbx_description
1 polymer ?
#
loop_
_entity_poly.entity_id
_entity_poly.type
_entity_poly.pdbx_seq_one_letter_code
_entity_poly.pdbx_strand_id
1 'polypeptide(L)'
;MKRMDMKKIVAVIEKGDSEGYGIYAADDSVPVVGYGLTEEEARTDFEAVMAEQAEYMKEQTGSYPEWKDAQVEYRYDLTAFFQAFPFINTSEFAKSIGINPSLMRKYKNGLAAAGEKQKNLIQSKLTEIVQKMERVKFA
;
A
#
# COMPACT_ATOMS: atom_id res chain seq x y z
N MET A 1 -20.04 -27.33 2.99
CA MET A 1 -20.07 -25.90 3.35
C MET A 1 -19.69 -25.05 2.15
N LYS A 2 -20.49 -24.05 1.82
CA LYS A 2 -20.21 -23.18 0.67
C LYS A 2 -19.05 -22.24 0.98
N ARG A 3 -18.04 -22.22 0.10
CA ARG A 3 -16.91 -21.30 0.24
C ARG A 3 -17.38 -19.85 0.02
N MET A 4 -16.95 -18.95 0.89
CA MET A 4 -17.16 -17.52 0.70
C MET A 4 -15.98 -16.94 -0.07
N ASP A 5 -16.24 -16.43 -1.27
CA ASP A 5 -15.20 -15.80 -2.07
C ASP A 5 -14.92 -14.38 -1.55
N MET A 6 -13.65 -14.07 -1.41
CA MET A 6 -13.21 -12.72 -1.09
C MET A 6 -13.30 -11.87 -2.36
N LYS A 7 -13.99 -10.74 -2.28
CA LYS A 7 -14.12 -9.82 -3.42
C LYS A 7 -12.92 -8.90 -3.57
N LYS A 8 -12.24 -8.61 -2.47
CA LYS A 8 -11.13 -7.67 -2.43
C LYS A 8 -10.10 -8.10 -1.41
N ILE A 9 -8.82 -7.94 -1.75
CA ILE A 9 -7.71 -8.04 -0.80
C ILE A 9 -6.95 -6.73 -0.78
N VAL A 10 -6.44 -6.37 0.38
CA VAL A 10 -5.58 -5.20 0.55
C VAL A 10 -4.14 -5.65 0.42
N ALA A 11 -3.40 -4.99 -0.46
CA ALA A 11 -1.96 -5.21 -0.65
C ALA A 11 -1.21 -3.96 -0.21
N VAL A 12 -0.25 -4.12 0.68
CA VAL A 12 0.51 -3.00 1.26
C VAL A 12 1.83 -2.85 0.52
N ILE A 13 2.05 -1.65 -0.01
CA ILE A 13 3.29 -1.28 -0.68
C ILE A 13 4.24 -0.70 0.37
N GLU A 14 5.41 -1.32 0.50
CA GLU A 14 6.44 -0.83 1.41
C GLU A 14 7.76 -0.60 0.69
N LYS A 15 8.57 0.26 1.26
CA LYS A 15 9.90 0.59 0.78
C LYS A 15 10.87 0.38 1.94
N GLY A 16 11.72 -0.62 1.81
CA GLY A 16 12.75 -0.91 2.82
C GLY A 16 14.02 -0.10 2.60
N ASP A 17 15.06 -0.46 3.35
CA ASP A 17 16.39 0.17 3.25
C ASP A 17 17.11 -0.23 1.96
N SER A 18 16.73 -1.34 1.34
CA SER A 18 17.27 -1.78 0.06
C SER A 18 16.54 -1.10 -1.10
N GLU A 19 17.15 -1.19 -2.29
CA GLU A 19 16.47 -0.72 -3.51
C GLU A 19 15.21 -1.54 -3.78
N GLY A 20 14.22 -0.88 -4.39
CA GLY A 20 12.99 -1.53 -4.82
C GLY A 20 11.86 -1.44 -3.83
N TYR A 21 10.77 -2.06 -4.20
CA TYR A 21 9.50 -2.05 -3.48
C TYR A 21 9.08 -3.48 -3.18
N GLY A 22 8.55 -3.70 -1.98
CA GLY A 22 7.89 -4.94 -1.61
C GLY A 22 6.39 -4.71 -1.51
N ILE A 23 5.61 -5.72 -1.85
CA ILE A 23 4.16 -5.69 -1.68
C ILE A 23 3.75 -6.99 -1.00
N TYR A 24 2.94 -6.89 0.04
CA TYR A 24 2.43 -8.05 0.75
C TYR A 24 0.94 -7.90 1.03
N ALA A 25 0.24 -9.02 1.10
CA ALA A 25 -1.17 -9.01 1.47
C ALA A 25 -1.32 -8.65 2.95
N ALA A 26 -2.23 -7.72 3.26
CA ALA A 26 -2.47 -7.31 4.64
C ALA A 26 -3.07 -8.44 5.48
N ASP A 27 -3.86 -9.32 4.86
CA ASP A 27 -4.40 -10.50 5.50
C ASP A 27 -3.35 -11.62 5.50
N ASP A 28 -2.91 -12.03 6.68
CA ASP A 28 -1.88 -13.05 6.86
C ASP A 28 -2.27 -14.43 6.27
N SER A 29 -3.56 -14.67 6.05
CA SER A 29 -4.04 -15.91 5.43
C SER A 29 -3.81 -15.93 3.92
N VAL A 30 -3.41 -14.82 3.32
CA VAL A 30 -3.13 -14.72 1.87
C VAL A 30 -1.61 -14.71 1.67
N PRO A 31 -1.01 -15.86 1.27
CA PRO A 31 0.45 -16.00 1.21
C PRO A 31 1.03 -15.46 -0.11
N VAL A 32 0.81 -14.18 -0.37
CA VAL A 32 1.25 -13.54 -1.62
C VAL A 32 2.15 -12.36 -1.29
N VAL A 33 3.33 -12.35 -1.90
CA VAL A 33 4.31 -11.28 -1.78
C VAL A 33 4.85 -10.99 -3.17
N GLY A 34 5.00 -9.71 -3.51
CA GLY A 34 5.61 -9.29 -4.76
C GLY A 34 6.78 -8.35 -4.50
N TYR A 35 7.66 -8.26 -5.48
CA TYR A 35 8.83 -7.39 -5.43
C TYR A 35 9.15 -6.84 -6.81
N GLY A 36 9.69 -5.63 -6.83
CA GLY A 36 10.19 -5.01 -8.06
C GLY A 36 11.08 -3.82 -7.74
N LEU A 37 11.93 -3.43 -8.69
CA LEU A 37 12.77 -2.24 -8.54
C LEU A 37 11.93 -0.97 -8.64
N THR A 38 10.81 -1.03 -9.35
CA THR A 38 9.81 0.04 -9.40
C THR A 38 8.51 -0.44 -8.78
N GLU A 39 7.65 0.51 -8.41
CA GLU A 39 6.33 0.18 -7.88
C GLU A 39 5.50 -0.62 -8.89
N GLU A 40 5.55 -0.23 -10.18
CA GLU A 40 4.79 -0.94 -11.23
C GLU A 40 5.25 -2.39 -11.39
N GLU A 41 6.57 -2.61 -11.36
CA GLU A 41 7.13 -3.97 -11.41
C GLU A 41 6.69 -4.79 -10.20
N ALA A 42 6.69 -4.18 -9.01
CA ALA A 42 6.26 -4.86 -7.80
C ALA A 42 4.77 -5.24 -7.85
N ARG A 43 3.91 -4.37 -8.38
CA ARG A 43 2.48 -4.67 -8.57
C ARG A 43 2.28 -5.81 -9.57
N THR A 44 2.97 -5.77 -10.69
CA THR A 44 2.90 -6.83 -11.71
C THR A 44 3.34 -8.16 -11.13
N ASP A 45 4.44 -8.15 -10.37
CA ASP A 45 4.95 -9.35 -9.70
C ASP A 45 3.96 -9.88 -8.67
N PHE A 46 3.39 -9.01 -7.84
CA PHE A 46 2.40 -9.41 -6.83
C PHE A 46 1.21 -10.12 -7.48
N GLU A 47 0.67 -9.56 -8.55
CA GLU A 47 -0.48 -10.16 -9.24
C GLU A 47 -0.12 -11.47 -9.94
N ALA A 48 1.09 -11.59 -10.48
CA ALA A 48 1.58 -12.84 -11.08
C ALA A 48 1.75 -13.92 -9.99
N VAL A 49 2.36 -13.58 -8.85
CA VAL A 49 2.53 -14.51 -7.73
C VAL A 49 1.17 -14.94 -7.18
N MET A 50 0.23 -14.01 -7.09
CA MET A 50 -1.14 -14.31 -6.66
C MET A 50 -1.78 -15.38 -7.54
N ALA A 51 -1.67 -15.23 -8.85
CA ALA A 51 -2.21 -16.21 -9.80
C ALA A 51 -1.50 -17.57 -9.69
N GLU A 52 -0.18 -17.57 -9.57
CA GLU A 52 0.63 -18.79 -9.39
C GLU A 52 0.27 -19.53 -8.11
N GLN A 53 0.13 -18.82 -7.00
CA GLN A 53 -0.21 -19.40 -5.72
C GLN A 53 -1.63 -20.00 -5.74
N ALA A 54 -2.57 -19.34 -6.41
CA ALA A 54 -3.92 -19.85 -6.55
C ALA A 54 -3.95 -21.18 -7.32
N GLU A 55 -3.20 -21.28 -8.42
CA GLU A 55 -3.09 -22.53 -9.18
C GLU A 55 -2.41 -23.62 -8.38
N TYR A 56 -1.34 -23.27 -7.66
CA TYR A 56 -0.64 -24.22 -6.80
C TYR A 56 -1.58 -24.80 -5.73
N MET A 57 -2.36 -23.95 -5.06
CA MET A 57 -3.30 -24.39 -4.03
C MET A 57 -4.40 -25.30 -4.61
N LYS A 58 -4.87 -25.00 -5.81
CA LYS A 58 -5.83 -25.88 -6.50
C LYS A 58 -5.23 -27.27 -6.77
N GLU A 59 -3.98 -27.32 -7.23
CA GLU A 59 -3.30 -28.60 -7.47
C GLU A 59 -3.15 -29.41 -6.18
N GLN A 60 -2.88 -28.75 -5.06
CA GLN A 60 -2.65 -29.41 -3.78
C GLN A 60 -3.96 -29.82 -3.07
N THR A 61 -5.02 -29.05 -3.21
CA THR A 61 -6.25 -29.22 -2.42
C THR A 61 -7.47 -29.58 -3.26
N GLY A 62 -7.39 -29.43 -4.59
CA GLY A 62 -8.51 -29.63 -5.49
C GLY A 62 -9.41 -28.40 -5.63
N SER A 63 -9.19 -27.34 -4.90
CA SER A 63 -10.00 -26.12 -4.92
C SER A 63 -9.13 -24.87 -4.96
N TYR A 64 -9.62 -23.83 -5.64
CA TYR A 64 -8.99 -22.52 -5.59
C TYR A 64 -9.20 -21.88 -4.21
N PRO A 65 -8.24 -21.05 -3.75
CA PRO A 65 -8.44 -20.28 -2.54
C PRO A 65 -9.52 -19.20 -2.74
N GLU A 66 -10.09 -18.74 -1.64
CA GLU A 66 -11.16 -17.73 -1.63
C GLU A 66 -10.76 -16.42 -2.35
N TRP A 67 -9.49 -16.10 -2.34
CA TRP A 67 -8.95 -14.85 -2.88
C TRP A 67 -8.51 -14.94 -4.35
N LYS A 68 -8.74 -16.06 -5.02
CA LYS A 68 -8.27 -16.27 -6.41
C LYS A 68 -8.63 -15.14 -7.37
N ASP A 69 -9.88 -14.71 -7.36
CA ASP A 69 -10.39 -13.68 -8.27
C ASP A 69 -10.63 -12.34 -7.56
N ALA A 70 -10.05 -12.17 -6.38
CA ALA A 70 -10.20 -10.95 -5.61
C ALA A 70 -9.55 -9.76 -6.32
N GLN A 71 -10.22 -8.62 -6.26
CA GLN A 71 -9.65 -7.37 -6.72
C GLN A 71 -8.62 -6.89 -5.71
N VAL A 72 -7.46 -6.44 -6.18
CA VAL A 72 -6.38 -5.97 -5.32
C VAL A 72 -6.51 -4.47 -5.09
N GLU A 73 -6.63 -4.07 -3.82
CA GLU A 73 -6.58 -2.67 -3.41
C GLU A 73 -5.20 -2.39 -2.84
N TYR A 74 -4.42 -1.53 -3.51
CA TYR A 74 -3.08 -1.18 -3.07
C TYR A 74 -3.12 -0.01 -2.09
N ARG A 75 -2.38 -0.15 -1.00
CA ARG A 75 -2.20 0.90 0.01
C ARG A 75 -0.72 1.07 0.29
N TYR A 76 -0.30 2.30 0.51
CA TYR A 76 1.09 2.59 0.85
C TYR A 76 1.31 2.57 2.35
N ASP A 77 2.49 2.10 2.79
CA ASP A 77 2.98 2.56 4.07
C ASP A 77 3.51 4.00 3.89
N LEU A 78 3.73 4.72 4.98
CA LEU A 78 4.13 6.11 4.89
C LEU A 78 5.53 6.29 4.32
N THR A 79 6.43 5.35 4.56
CA THR A 79 7.77 5.39 3.97
C THR A 79 7.69 5.31 2.45
N ALA A 80 6.92 4.36 1.93
CA ALA A 80 6.71 4.21 0.49
C ALA A 80 6.03 5.43 -0.12
N PHE A 81 5.07 6.02 0.59
CA PHE A 81 4.39 7.24 0.12
C PHE A 81 5.40 8.37 -0.11
N PHE A 82 6.27 8.65 0.87
CA PHE A 82 7.26 9.72 0.72
C PHE A 82 8.33 9.41 -0.33
N GLN A 83 8.64 8.14 -0.56
CA GLN A 83 9.53 7.72 -1.63
C GLN A 83 8.89 7.89 -3.02
N ALA A 84 7.60 7.60 -3.15
CA ALA A 84 6.86 7.74 -4.40
C ALA A 84 6.66 9.21 -4.80
N PHE A 85 6.59 10.11 -3.82
CA PHE A 85 6.35 11.54 -4.03
C PHE A 85 7.46 12.38 -3.37
N PRO A 86 8.71 12.27 -3.87
CA PRO A 86 9.85 12.90 -3.21
C PRO A 86 9.84 14.43 -3.23
N PHE A 87 9.00 15.04 -4.04
CA PHE A 87 8.84 16.49 -4.07
C PHE A 87 8.07 17.03 -2.85
N ILE A 88 7.44 16.17 -2.06
CA ILE A 88 6.71 16.59 -0.86
C ILE A 88 7.70 16.86 0.27
N ASN A 89 7.68 18.08 0.79
CA ASN A 89 8.42 18.43 2.00
C ASN A 89 7.70 17.83 3.20
N THR A 90 8.30 16.86 3.85
CA THR A 90 7.68 16.10 4.94
C THR A 90 7.25 16.98 6.12
N SER A 91 8.10 17.93 6.51
CA SER A 91 7.81 18.84 7.64
C SER A 91 6.66 19.79 7.32
N GLU A 92 6.67 20.36 6.13
CA GLU A 92 5.61 21.27 5.71
C GLU A 92 4.28 20.53 5.51
N PHE A 93 4.33 19.31 4.96
CA PHE A 93 3.16 18.46 4.85
C PHE A 93 2.56 18.17 6.22
N ALA A 94 3.40 17.79 7.18
CA ALA A 94 2.95 17.52 8.56
C ALA A 94 2.25 18.74 9.17
N LYS A 95 2.86 19.93 9.05
CA LYS A 95 2.27 21.18 9.55
C LYS A 95 0.92 21.47 8.92
N SER A 96 0.80 21.26 7.60
CA SER A 96 -0.43 21.55 6.87
C SER A 96 -1.60 20.67 7.31
N ILE A 97 -1.33 19.49 7.85
CA ILE A 97 -2.37 18.55 8.28
C ILE A 97 -2.47 18.41 9.80
N GLY A 98 -1.70 19.18 10.56
CA GLY A 98 -1.81 19.21 12.01
C GLY A 98 -1.09 18.09 12.74
N ILE A 99 -0.06 17.50 12.15
CA ILE A 99 0.76 16.46 12.77
C ILE A 99 2.13 17.05 13.10
N ASN A 100 2.68 16.63 14.24
CA ASN A 100 4.02 17.05 14.64
C ASN A 100 5.05 16.67 13.56
N PRO A 101 5.84 17.63 13.03
CA PRO A 101 6.81 17.34 11.98
C PRO A 101 7.85 16.29 12.36
N SER A 102 8.29 16.28 13.62
CA SER A 102 9.24 15.29 14.11
C SER A 102 8.67 13.87 14.05
N LEU A 103 7.40 13.72 14.42
CA LEU A 103 6.70 12.44 14.34
C LEU A 103 6.54 11.99 12.88
N MET A 104 6.16 12.91 12.00
CA MET A 104 6.00 12.59 10.57
C MET A 104 7.33 12.13 9.95
N ARG A 105 8.45 12.75 10.33
CA ARG A 105 9.78 12.31 9.87
C ARG A 105 10.11 10.90 10.37
N LYS A 106 9.67 10.54 11.57
CA LYS A 106 9.83 9.16 12.07
C LYS A 106 9.01 8.17 11.25
N TYR A 107 7.80 8.54 10.84
CA TYR A 107 7.00 7.71 9.94
C TYR A 107 7.69 7.54 8.59
N LYS A 108 8.19 8.63 8.02
CA LYS A 108 8.92 8.60 6.74
C LYS A 108 10.12 7.66 6.79
N ASN A 109 10.85 7.66 7.90
CA ASN A 109 12.08 6.89 8.06
C ASN A 109 11.87 5.49 8.63
N GLY A 110 10.62 5.09 8.86
CA GLY A 110 10.30 3.77 9.40
C GLY A 110 10.63 3.60 10.88
N LEU A 111 10.86 4.71 11.61
CA LEU A 111 11.22 4.68 13.03
C LEU A 111 9.99 4.66 13.96
N ALA A 112 8.81 4.91 13.42
CA ALA A 112 7.54 4.81 14.14
C ALA A 112 6.46 4.40 13.16
N ALA A 113 5.45 3.70 13.64
CA ALA A 113 4.30 3.28 12.85
C ALA A 113 3.09 4.14 13.24
N ALA A 114 2.35 4.62 12.24
CA ALA A 114 1.11 5.35 12.46
C ALA A 114 -0.01 4.37 12.83
N GLY A 115 -0.77 4.67 13.88
CA GLY A 115 -1.98 3.93 14.22
C GLY A 115 -3.14 4.28 13.27
N GLU A 116 -4.24 3.57 13.38
CA GLU A 116 -5.39 3.75 12.50
C GLU A 116 -5.94 5.19 12.52
N LYS A 117 -6.01 5.80 13.70
CA LYS A 117 -6.49 7.18 13.84
C LYS A 117 -5.61 8.16 13.06
N GLN A 118 -4.29 8.01 13.15
CA GLN A 118 -3.34 8.85 12.42
C GLN A 118 -3.40 8.60 10.92
N LYS A 119 -3.47 7.35 10.50
CA LYS A 119 -3.61 7.00 9.08
C LYS A 119 -4.86 7.63 8.48
N ASN A 120 -5.98 7.54 9.19
CA ASN A 120 -7.24 8.13 8.74
C ASN A 120 -7.16 9.66 8.65
N LEU A 121 -6.50 10.29 9.60
CA LEU A 121 -6.26 11.74 9.57
C LEU A 121 -5.41 12.13 8.36
N ILE A 122 -4.29 11.43 8.16
CA ILE A 122 -3.39 11.69 7.03
C ILE A 122 -4.13 11.51 5.70
N GLN A 123 -4.88 10.40 5.56
CA GLN A 123 -5.64 10.13 4.33
C GLN A 123 -6.70 11.20 4.06
N SER A 124 -7.46 11.58 5.08
CA SER A 124 -8.50 12.61 4.95
C SER A 124 -7.91 13.94 4.51
N LYS A 125 -6.82 14.35 5.13
CA LYS A 125 -6.14 15.62 4.81
C LYS A 125 -5.47 15.59 3.44
N LEU A 126 -4.87 14.45 3.08
CA LEU A 126 -4.29 14.27 1.74
C LEU A 126 -5.37 14.41 0.67
N THR A 127 -6.52 13.81 0.87
CA THR A 127 -7.66 13.91 -0.04
C THR A 127 -8.09 15.38 -0.23
N GLU A 128 -8.16 16.16 0.85
CA GLU A 128 -8.47 17.59 0.77
C GLU A 128 -7.44 18.37 -0.05
N ILE A 129 -6.15 18.06 0.15
CA ILE A 129 -5.05 18.70 -0.59
C ILE A 129 -5.16 18.39 -2.09
N VAL A 130 -5.38 17.11 -2.43
CA VAL A 130 -5.52 16.69 -3.83
C VAL A 130 -6.70 17.39 -4.49
N GLN A 131 -7.83 17.50 -3.82
CA GLN A 131 -9.01 18.19 -4.34
C GLN A 131 -8.72 19.67 -4.64
N LYS A 132 -7.94 20.34 -3.80
CA LYS A 132 -7.51 21.72 -4.03
C LYS A 132 -6.57 21.80 -5.24
N MET A 133 -5.63 20.87 -5.33
CA MET A 133 -4.65 20.85 -6.42
C MET A 133 -5.30 20.60 -7.77
N GLU A 134 -6.37 19.81 -7.81
CA GLU A 134 -7.12 19.56 -9.05
C GLU A 134 -7.75 20.82 -9.65
N ARG A 135 -8.00 21.83 -8.83
CA ARG A 135 -8.60 23.10 -9.27
C ARG A 135 -7.57 24.09 -9.80
N VAL A 136 -6.30 23.81 -9.62
CA VAL A 136 -5.24 24.74 -10.02
C VAL A 136 -5.13 24.79 -11.53
N LYS A 137 -5.20 26.01 -12.07
CA LYS A 137 -4.99 26.32 -13.48
C LYS A 137 -3.95 27.43 -13.55
N PHE A 138 -3.05 27.31 -14.48
CA PHE A 138 -2.00 28.33 -14.63
C PHE A 138 -2.42 29.38 -15.64
N ALA A 139 -2.03 30.65 -15.38
CA ALA A 139 -2.28 31.76 -16.25
C ALA A 139 -1.32 31.76 -17.47
#